data_7a2dee0c5d077161f3869262d6cdd1ab
#
_entry.id   7a2dee0c5d077161f3869262d6cdd1ab
#
_cell.length_a   1.000
_cell.length_b   1.000
_cell.length_c   1.000
_cell.angle_alpha   90.00
_cell.angle_beta   90.00
_cell.angle_gamma   90.00
#
_symmetry.space_group_name_H-M   'P 1'
#
loop_
_entity.id
_entity.type
_entity.pdbx_description
1 polymer ?
#
loop_
_entity_poly.entity_id
_entity_poly.type
_entity_poly.pdbx_seq_one_letter_code
_entity_poly.pdbx_strand_id
1 'polypeptide(L)'
;MQINYEPLNKAWASLNKALKRASLEPTDLEVRDACIQRFEYTYELCIKTIKRYLEHEMPITEKVDQLNYRDLIRISFEVGLIEKVEPWFAYREARNQTSHAYDEHKAQMV
;
A
#
# COMPACT_ATOMS: atom_id res chain seq x y z
N MET A 1 -9.84 -18.77 -10.36
CA MET A 1 -10.44 -17.84 -9.38
C MET A 1 -10.27 -16.41 -9.87
N GLN A 2 -11.35 -15.66 -9.83
CA GLN A 2 -11.32 -14.29 -10.32
C GLN A 2 -11.02 -13.33 -9.13
N ILE A 3 -10.07 -12.43 -9.35
CA ILE A 3 -9.68 -11.48 -8.31
C ILE A 3 -10.69 -10.33 -8.28
N ASN A 4 -11.15 -9.99 -7.07
CA ASN A 4 -12.04 -8.86 -6.87
C ASN A 4 -11.21 -7.62 -6.51
N TYR A 5 -11.15 -6.65 -7.43
CA TYR A 5 -10.40 -5.41 -7.24
C TYR A 5 -11.21 -4.30 -6.57
N GLU A 6 -12.49 -4.53 -6.29
CA GLU A 6 -13.35 -3.49 -5.71
C GLU A 6 -12.86 -2.96 -4.36
N PRO A 7 -12.41 -3.81 -3.41
CA PRO A 7 -11.89 -3.28 -2.15
C PRO A 7 -10.68 -2.36 -2.35
N LEU A 8 -9.79 -2.70 -3.28
CA LEU A 8 -8.62 -1.87 -3.59
C LEU A 8 -9.05 -0.54 -4.21
N ASN A 9 -10.00 -0.57 -5.15
CA ASN A 9 -10.50 0.64 -5.78
C ASN A 9 -11.16 1.57 -4.77
N LYS A 10 -11.92 1.03 -3.83
CA LYS A 10 -12.56 1.81 -2.76
C LYS A 10 -11.52 2.42 -1.82
N ALA A 11 -10.50 1.65 -1.46
CA ALA A 11 -9.42 2.12 -0.61
C ALA A 11 -8.65 3.26 -1.28
N TRP A 12 -8.33 3.11 -2.57
CA TRP A 12 -7.66 4.15 -3.34
C TRP A 12 -8.49 5.43 -3.40
N ALA A 13 -9.79 5.33 -3.67
CA ALA A 13 -10.68 6.49 -3.71
C ALA A 13 -10.72 7.20 -2.36
N SER A 14 -10.78 6.45 -1.27
CA SER A 14 -10.78 6.99 0.09
C SER A 14 -9.47 7.72 0.41
N LEU A 15 -8.34 7.13 0.04
CA LEU A 15 -7.04 7.77 0.22
C LEU A 15 -6.92 9.06 -0.60
N ASN A 16 -7.33 9.02 -1.86
CA ASN A 16 -7.27 10.17 -2.75
C ASN A 16 -8.11 11.34 -2.20
N LYS A 17 -9.28 11.03 -1.65
CA LYS A 17 -10.15 12.03 -1.02
C LYS A 17 -9.46 12.68 0.18
N ALA A 18 -8.82 11.89 1.02
CA ALA A 18 -8.11 12.41 2.19
C ALA A 18 -6.92 13.28 1.79
N LEU A 19 -6.16 12.86 0.77
CA LEU A 19 -5.01 13.63 0.27
C LEU A 19 -5.45 14.99 -0.28
N LYS A 20 -6.55 15.04 -1.01
CA LYS A 20 -7.10 16.30 -1.52
C LYS A 20 -7.48 17.23 -0.37
N ARG A 21 -8.11 16.69 0.66
CA ARG A 21 -8.49 17.47 1.82
C ARG A 21 -7.26 17.98 2.59
N ALA A 22 -6.23 17.16 2.70
CA ALA A 22 -4.98 17.54 3.36
C ALA A 22 -4.30 18.70 2.65
N SER A 23 -4.39 18.78 1.32
CA SER A 23 -3.82 19.90 0.57
C SER A 23 -4.53 21.22 0.85
N LEU A 24 -5.80 21.16 1.24
CA LEU A 24 -6.60 22.34 1.59
C LEU A 24 -6.47 22.71 3.08
N GLU A 25 -6.16 21.77 3.92
CA GLU A 25 -6.07 21.94 5.38
C GLU A 25 -4.78 21.30 5.91
N PRO A 26 -3.61 21.85 5.53
CA PRO A 26 -2.33 21.16 5.80
C PRO A 26 -1.92 21.11 7.28
N THR A 27 -2.57 21.88 8.15
CA THR A 27 -2.28 21.89 9.58
C THR A 27 -3.30 21.09 10.40
N ASP A 28 -4.31 20.51 9.76
CA ASP A 28 -5.34 19.73 10.45
C ASP A 28 -4.81 18.34 10.77
N LEU A 29 -4.63 18.04 12.05
CA LEU A 29 -4.07 16.77 12.50
C LEU A 29 -5.02 15.60 12.29
N GLU A 30 -6.34 15.82 12.34
CA GLU A 30 -7.32 14.77 12.05
C GLU A 30 -7.25 14.34 10.60
N VAL A 31 -7.12 15.29 9.69
CA VAL A 31 -6.96 15.03 8.26
C VAL A 31 -5.64 14.30 8.01
N ARG A 32 -4.57 14.70 8.68
CA ARG A 32 -3.27 14.03 8.59
C ARG A 32 -3.38 12.57 9.01
N ASP A 33 -4.03 12.30 10.15
CA ASP A 33 -4.19 10.95 10.67
C ASP A 33 -5.03 10.10 9.71
N ALA A 34 -6.06 10.69 9.11
CA ALA A 34 -6.87 10.00 8.09
C ALA A 34 -6.02 9.61 6.88
N CYS A 35 -5.14 10.49 6.40
CA CYS A 35 -4.24 10.19 5.28
C CYS A 35 -3.31 9.03 5.63
N ILE A 36 -2.72 9.05 6.81
CA ILE A 36 -1.81 7.99 7.25
C ILE A 36 -2.53 6.64 7.29
N GLN A 37 -3.68 6.57 7.94
CA GLN A 37 -4.46 5.34 8.06
C GLN A 37 -4.90 4.83 6.71
N ARG A 38 -5.43 5.71 5.85
CA ARG A 38 -5.91 5.33 4.52
C ARG A 38 -4.78 4.89 3.61
N PHE A 39 -3.60 5.51 3.71
CA PHE A 39 -2.42 5.06 2.99
C PHE A 39 -2.03 3.64 3.42
N GLU A 40 -1.97 3.38 4.72
CA GLU A 40 -1.55 2.07 5.24
C GLU A 40 -2.46 0.95 4.75
N TYR A 41 -3.78 1.09 4.90
CA TYR A 41 -4.66 0.00 4.48
C TYR A 41 -4.72 -0.14 2.94
N THR A 42 -4.57 0.96 2.20
CA THR A 42 -4.52 0.88 0.73
C THR A 42 -3.26 0.14 0.28
N TYR A 43 -2.12 0.48 0.86
CA TYR A 43 -0.86 -0.20 0.57
C TYR A 43 -0.95 -1.69 0.89
N GLU A 44 -1.49 -2.05 2.05
CA GLU A 44 -1.65 -3.46 2.42
C GLU A 44 -2.55 -4.22 1.45
N LEU A 45 -3.64 -3.60 1.01
CA LEU A 45 -4.52 -4.20 0.00
C LEU A 45 -3.82 -4.36 -1.35
N CYS A 46 -2.98 -3.40 -1.74
CA CYS A 46 -2.17 -3.52 -2.95
C CYS A 46 -1.27 -4.76 -2.88
N ILE A 47 -0.54 -4.92 -1.78
CA ILE A 47 0.37 -6.06 -1.62
C ILE A 47 -0.39 -7.39 -1.61
N LYS A 48 -1.51 -7.46 -0.92
CA LYS A 48 -2.35 -8.66 -0.93
C LYS A 48 -2.87 -8.97 -2.33
N THR A 49 -3.29 -7.97 -3.07
CA THR A 49 -3.79 -8.13 -4.43
C THR A 49 -2.69 -8.61 -5.36
N ILE A 50 -1.50 -8.06 -5.25
CA ILE A 50 -0.32 -8.51 -6.00
C ILE A 50 -0.05 -9.99 -5.73
N LYS A 51 -0.02 -10.38 -4.48
CA LYS A 51 0.24 -11.78 -4.11
C LYS A 51 -0.80 -12.72 -4.68
N ARG A 52 -2.09 -12.37 -4.58
CA ARG A 52 -3.18 -13.17 -5.15
C ARG A 52 -3.05 -13.28 -6.66
N TYR A 53 -2.72 -12.19 -7.33
CA TYR A 53 -2.53 -12.21 -8.78
C TYR A 53 -1.42 -13.18 -9.18
N LEU A 54 -0.29 -13.11 -8.50
CA LEU A 54 0.84 -14.01 -8.81
C LEU A 54 0.51 -15.47 -8.50
N GLU A 55 -0.29 -15.74 -7.47
CA GLU A 55 -0.69 -17.10 -7.12
C GLU A 55 -1.67 -17.71 -8.12
N HIS A 56 -2.61 -16.94 -8.63
CA HIS A 56 -3.77 -17.46 -9.36
C HIS A 56 -3.76 -17.12 -10.86
N GLU A 57 -3.24 -15.97 -11.24
CA GLU A 57 -3.31 -15.50 -12.63
C GLU A 57 -2.01 -15.71 -13.38
N MET A 58 -0.88 -15.70 -12.70
CA MET A 58 0.45 -15.84 -13.31
C MET A 58 1.18 -17.03 -12.68
N PRO A 59 1.38 -18.10 -13.44
CA PRO A 59 2.14 -19.26 -12.92
C PRO A 59 3.60 -18.86 -12.72
N ILE A 60 4.05 -18.92 -11.48
CA ILE A 60 5.46 -18.73 -11.11
C ILE A 60 5.92 -19.99 -10.37
N THR A 61 7.23 -20.26 -10.41
CA THR A 61 7.78 -21.45 -9.79
C THR A 61 7.97 -21.28 -8.28
N GLU A 62 8.16 -20.04 -7.84
CA GLU A 62 8.35 -19.74 -6.43
C GLU A 62 7.03 -19.70 -5.67
N LYS A 63 7.08 -20.06 -4.39
CA LYS A 63 5.92 -19.90 -3.50
C LYS A 63 5.85 -18.44 -3.08
N VAL A 64 4.73 -17.78 -3.39
CA VAL A 64 4.57 -16.34 -3.20
C VAL A 64 4.77 -15.94 -1.74
N ASP A 65 4.27 -16.73 -0.80
CA ASP A 65 4.38 -16.41 0.63
C ASP A 65 5.82 -16.47 1.15
N GLN A 66 6.72 -17.10 0.42
CA GLN A 66 8.12 -17.22 0.80
C GLN A 66 9.01 -16.15 0.17
N LEU A 67 8.44 -15.32 -0.71
CA LEU A 67 9.18 -14.26 -1.35
C LEU A 67 9.41 -13.11 -0.36
N ASN A 68 10.63 -12.56 -0.36
CA ASN A 68 10.86 -11.29 0.31
C ASN A 68 10.27 -10.15 -0.54
N TYR A 69 10.21 -8.96 0.01
CA TYR A 69 9.58 -7.82 -0.67
C TYR A 69 10.29 -7.49 -1.99
N ARG A 70 11.62 -7.50 -1.99
CA ARG A 70 12.39 -7.20 -3.19
C ARG A 70 12.05 -8.16 -4.33
N ASP A 71 12.00 -9.46 -4.04
CA ASP A 71 11.68 -10.47 -5.04
C ASP A 71 10.23 -10.39 -5.49
N LEU A 72 9.31 -10.10 -4.58
CA LEU A 72 7.90 -9.90 -4.91
C LEU A 72 7.73 -8.76 -5.93
N ILE A 73 8.39 -7.62 -5.69
CA ILE A 73 8.29 -6.46 -6.57
C ILE A 73 9.00 -6.74 -7.89
N ARG A 74 10.17 -7.39 -7.88
CA ARG A 74 10.89 -7.75 -9.09
C ARG A 74 10.05 -8.67 -9.99
N ILE A 75 9.45 -9.70 -9.43
CA ILE A 75 8.61 -10.63 -10.19
C ILE A 75 7.37 -9.91 -10.72
N SER A 76 6.75 -9.04 -9.92
CA SER A 76 5.60 -8.24 -10.36
C SER A 76 5.95 -7.36 -11.56
N PHE A 77 7.15 -6.81 -11.59
CA PHE A 77 7.66 -6.06 -12.72
C PHE A 77 7.89 -6.97 -13.94
N GLU A 78 8.53 -8.12 -13.74
CA GLU A 78 8.84 -9.07 -14.82
C GLU A 78 7.59 -9.60 -15.54
N VAL A 79 6.50 -9.83 -14.79
CA VAL A 79 5.24 -10.31 -15.38
C VAL A 79 4.34 -9.18 -15.90
N GLY A 80 4.78 -7.93 -15.78
CA GLY A 80 4.06 -6.77 -16.32
C GLY A 80 2.95 -6.24 -15.43
N LEU A 81 2.89 -6.68 -14.17
CA LEU A 81 1.86 -6.22 -13.24
C LEU A 81 2.10 -4.79 -12.77
N ILE A 82 3.35 -4.41 -12.62
CA ILE A 82 3.75 -3.04 -12.28
C ILE A 82 4.70 -2.49 -13.33
N GLU A 83 4.70 -1.17 -13.50
CA GLU A 83 5.49 -0.52 -14.54
C GLU A 83 6.93 -0.22 -14.13
N LYS A 84 7.15 0.09 -12.85
CA LYS A 84 8.46 0.46 -12.31
C LYS A 84 8.64 -0.15 -10.94
N VAL A 85 9.88 -0.50 -10.61
CA VAL A 85 10.23 -1.10 -9.33
C VAL A 85 10.43 -0.04 -8.25
N GLU A 86 11.09 1.06 -8.58
CA GLU A 86 11.52 2.08 -7.61
C GLU A 86 10.39 2.68 -6.78
N PRO A 87 9.23 3.04 -7.35
CA PRO A 87 8.15 3.61 -6.54
C PRO A 87 7.69 2.68 -5.41
N TRP A 88 7.75 1.38 -5.61
CA TRP A 88 7.30 0.42 -4.61
C TRP A 88 8.23 0.34 -3.40
N PHE A 89 9.53 0.51 -3.62
CA PHE A 89 10.47 0.63 -2.50
C PHE A 89 10.23 1.92 -1.72
N ALA A 90 9.90 3.02 -2.43
CA ALA A 90 9.53 4.27 -1.79
C ALA A 90 8.23 4.15 -1.00
N TYR A 91 7.23 3.43 -1.52
CA TYR A 91 5.97 3.19 -0.80
C TYR A 91 6.20 2.40 0.48
N ARG A 92 7.04 1.38 0.43
CA ARG A 92 7.36 0.60 1.62
C ARG A 92 8.04 1.45 2.67
N GLU A 93 8.99 2.26 2.26
CA GLU A 93 9.69 3.18 3.17
C GLU A 93 8.71 4.17 3.78
N ALA A 94 7.83 4.76 2.97
CA ALA A 94 6.81 5.69 3.45
C ALA A 94 5.88 5.02 4.46
N ARG A 95 5.47 3.78 4.20
CA ARG A 95 4.62 3.02 5.12
C ARG A 95 5.31 2.80 6.46
N ASN A 96 6.60 2.46 6.44
CA ASN A 96 7.37 2.27 7.67
C ASN A 96 7.46 3.57 8.46
N GLN A 97 7.70 4.68 7.78
CA GLN A 97 7.78 6.01 8.40
C GLN A 97 6.44 6.47 8.95
N THR A 98 5.34 6.29 8.20
CA THR A 98 4.01 6.71 8.65
C THR A 98 3.54 5.89 9.85
N SER A 99 3.78 4.59 9.86
CA SER A 99 3.45 3.74 11.01
C SER A 99 4.20 4.20 12.25
N HIS A 100 5.48 4.51 12.10
CA HIS A 100 6.32 4.98 13.21
C HIS A 100 5.84 6.31 13.75
N ALA A 101 5.56 7.28 12.87
CA ALA A 101 5.07 8.59 13.25
C ALA A 101 3.69 8.52 13.94
N TYR A 102 2.81 7.63 13.44
CA TYR A 102 1.51 7.43 14.04
C TYR A 102 1.62 6.85 15.45
N ASP A 103 2.50 5.88 15.65
CA ASP A 103 2.71 5.27 16.95
C ASP A 103 3.28 6.28 17.95
N GLU A 104 4.21 7.13 17.52
CA GLU A 104 4.75 8.20 18.36
C GLU A 104 3.66 9.20 18.76
N HIS A 105 2.84 9.63 17.81
CA HIS A 105 1.75 10.55 18.07
C HIS A 105 0.75 9.95 19.05
N LYS A 106 0.37 8.69 18.85
CA LYS A 106 -0.55 7.97 19.72
C LYS A 106 0.00 7.84 21.12
N ALA A 107 1.30 7.56 21.26
CA ALA A 107 1.96 7.46 22.56
C ALA A 107 1.93 8.78 23.31
N GLN A 108 2.06 9.91 22.62
CA GLN A 108 2.02 11.24 23.22
C GLN A 108 0.63 11.62 23.74
N MET A 109 -0.42 11.00 23.22
CA MET A 109 -1.79 11.25 23.61
C MET A 109 -2.19 10.51 24.91
N VAL A 110 -1.39 9.57 25.32
CA VAL A 110 -1.60 8.78 26.54
C VAL A 110 -0.78 9.37 27.67
#